data_52900c0054585114502cb32567174929
#
_entry.id   52900c0054585114502cb32567174929
#
_cell.length_a   1.000
_cell.length_b   1.000
_cell.length_c   1.000
_cell.angle_alpha   90.00
_cell.angle_beta   90.00
_cell.angle_gamma   90.00
#
_symmetry.space_group_name_H-M   'P 1'
#
loop_
_entity.id
_entity.type
_entity.pdbx_description
1 polymer ?
#
loop_
_entity_poly.entity_id
_entity_poly.type
_entity_poly.pdbx_seq_one_letter_code
_entity_poly.pdbx_strand_id
1 'polypeptide(L)'
;MCYMCLTLSITQHIEMGMNKLPTKKRAQVLNLLCEGMSMRAIARSTDVSFNTIVKMLEDAGTVCAQMHDEMVRDVNAKRVQCDEIWAFNYCKQRTVASAKAAHADAGDIWTWTGIDADSKLIISYLVGDRSGQAAIELMDDIRDRITDRVQISTDGHRAYLEAVEGAFGGDVDYGQVIKQYGATPTPAGRYSPAECTGVKKVRVEGNPDDAHISTSFVEVHNKTMRMHMRRFTRLTNGHSKKVANHAHMVALYTLFYNFIRTHSKLRMTPAMQAGIASTFLTFEDVIARIDAAQPPAKRGPYKKKEAA
;
A
#
# COMPACT_ATOMS: atom_id res chain seq x y z
N MET A 1 -39.39 -8.90 -53.05
CA MET A 1 -38.16 -9.28 -52.40
C MET A 1 -37.56 -7.99 -51.84
N CYS A 2 -37.70 -7.79 -50.54
CA CYS A 2 -37.33 -6.54 -49.90
C CYS A 2 -36.18 -6.83 -48.93
N TYR A 3 -35.03 -6.24 -49.19
CA TYR A 3 -33.89 -6.26 -48.27
C TYR A 3 -34.13 -5.25 -47.17
N MET A 4 -34.42 -5.70 -45.95
CA MET A 4 -34.42 -4.81 -44.80
C MET A 4 -33.00 -4.66 -44.28
N CYS A 5 -32.45 -3.48 -44.47
CA CYS A 5 -31.17 -3.04 -43.95
C CYS A 5 -31.34 -2.69 -42.47
N LEU A 6 -30.82 -3.51 -41.55
CA LEU A 6 -30.74 -3.18 -40.13
C LEU A 6 -29.59 -2.22 -39.91
N THR A 7 -29.87 -0.92 -39.83
CA THR A 7 -28.94 0.06 -39.30
C THR A 7 -28.93 -0.01 -37.77
N LEU A 8 -27.91 -0.67 -37.22
CA LEU A 8 -27.56 -0.55 -35.80
C LEU A 8 -27.05 0.87 -35.55
N SER A 9 -27.89 1.67 -34.93
CA SER A 9 -27.52 2.98 -34.41
C SER A 9 -26.65 2.76 -33.17
N ILE A 10 -25.33 2.85 -33.32
CA ILE A 10 -24.38 2.97 -32.23
C ILE A 10 -24.46 4.43 -31.75
N THR A 11 -25.32 4.68 -30.78
CA THR A 11 -25.30 5.94 -30.01
C THR A 11 -24.06 5.94 -29.15
N GLN A 12 -22.95 6.42 -29.70
CA GLN A 12 -21.81 6.84 -28.89
C GLN A 12 -22.30 8.06 -28.06
N HIS A 13 -22.52 7.84 -26.77
CA HIS A 13 -22.59 8.94 -25.82
C HIS A 13 -21.21 9.59 -25.79
N ILE A 14 -21.06 10.66 -26.52
CA ILE A 14 -19.93 11.58 -26.38
C ILE A 14 -20.19 12.31 -25.06
N GLU A 15 -19.64 11.78 -23.98
CA GLU A 15 -19.47 12.53 -22.73
C GLU A 15 -18.52 13.70 -23.00
N MET A 16 -19.08 14.84 -23.36
CA MET A 16 -18.36 16.11 -23.46
C MET A 16 -18.12 16.68 -22.06
N GLY A 17 -17.36 15.98 -21.26
CA GLY A 17 -16.83 16.51 -20.00
C GLY A 17 -15.33 16.68 -20.11
N MET A 18 -14.85 17.94 -19.92
CA MET A 18 -13.44 18.33 -19.72
C MET A 18 -12.42 17.23 -20.08
N ASN A 19 -11.28 17.55 -20.73
CA ASN A 19 -10.18 16.69 -21.22
C ASN A 19 -9.72 15.58 -20.25
N LYS A 20 -10.65 14.72 -19.84
CA LYS A 20 -10.44 13.58 -18.95
C LYS A 20 -10.03 12.38 -19.79
N LEU A 21 -8.96 11.72 -19.40
CA LEU A 21 -8.51 10.52 -20.10
C LEU A 21 -9.60 9.44 -20.04
N PRO A 22 -9.76 8.62 -21.11
CA PRO A 22 -10.68 7.48 -21.11
C PRO A 22 -10.41 6.54 -19.93
N THR A 23 -11.46 5.95 -19.37
CA THR A 23 -11.39 5.05 -18.20
C THR A 23 -10.37 3.93 -18.39
N LYS A 24 -10.36 3.25 -19.54
CA LYS A 24 -9.38 2.20 -19.87
C LYS A 24 -7.93 2.70 -19.81
N LYS A 25 -7.68 3.92 -20.26
CA LYS A 25 -6.32 4.52 -20.23
C LYS A 25 -5.90 4.83 -18.79
N ARG A 26 -6.83 5.32 -17.98
CA ARG A 26 -6.62 5.59 -16.56
C ARG A 26 -6.37 4.29 -15.79
N ALA A 27 -7.17 3.25 -16.02
CA ALA A 27 -6.99 1.92 -15.45
C ALA A 27 -5.61 1.33 -15.81
N GLN A 28 -5.19 1.45 -17.07
CA GLN A 28 -3.86 1.03 -17.52
C GLN A 28 -2.74 1.73 -16.73
N VAL A 29 -2.83 3.05 -16.51
CA VAL A 29 -1.83 3.82 -15.74
C VAL A 29 -1.79 3.34 -14.29
N LEU A 30 -2.93 3.15 -13.62
CA LEU A 30 -2.98 2.66 -12.23
C LEU A 30 -2.40 1.25 -12.11
N ASN A 31 -2.72 0.36 -13.04
CA ASN A 31 -2.14 -0.98 -13.07
C ASN A 31 -0.61 -0.94 -13.21
N LEU A 32 -0.08 -0.17 -14.14
CA LEU A 32 1.37 -0.05 -14.36
C LEU A 32 2.12 0.53 -13.15
N LEU A 33 1.47 1.40 -12.35
CA LEU A 33 2.01 1.88 -11.09
C LEU A 33 2.18 0.74 -10.07
N CYS A 34 1.21 -0.19 -10.03
CA CYS A 34 1.23 -1.38 -9.17
C CYS A 34 2.12 -2.52 -9.70
N GLU A 35 2.56 -2.45 -10.95
CA GLU A 35 3.51 -3.40 -11.55
C GLU A 35 4.97 -2.92 -11.45
N GLY A 36 5.27 -1.98 -10.56
CA GLY A 36 6.63 -1.52 -10.27
C GLY A 36 7.25 -0.62 -11.35
N MET A 37 6.48 -0.16 -12.32
CA MET A 37 6.98 0.75 -13.34
C MET A 37 7.22 2.15 -12.78
N SER A 38 8.28 2.81 -13.26
CA SER A 38 8.50 4.21 -12.92
C SER A 38 7.51 5.11 -13.65
N MET A 39 7.06 6.21 -13.04
CA MET A 39 6.13 7.17 -13.66
C MET A 39 6.64 7.69 -15.01
N ARG A 40 7.97 7.86 -15.16
CA ARG A 40 8.57 8.26 -16.45
C ARG A 40 8.46 7.15 -17.51
N ALA A 41 8.57 5.88 -17.12
CA ALA A 41 8.37 4.76 -18.02
C ALA A 41 6.88 4.67 -18.42
N ILE A 42 5.98 4.82 -17.47
CA ILE A 42 4.54 4.86 -17.73
C ILE A 42 4.19 6.00 -18.70
N ALA A 43 4.75 7.20 -18.50
CA ALA A 43 4.51 8.34 -19.39
C ALA A 43 4.92 8.00 -20.84
N ARG A 44 6.09 7.38 -21.06
CA ARG A 44 6.54 6.97 -22.40
C ARG A 44 5.71 5.86 -23.02
N SER A 45 5.24 4.91 -22.18
CA SER A 45 4.48 3.74 -22.67
C SER A 45 3.02 4.02 -22.93
N THR A 46 2.49 5.08 -22.32
CA THR A 46 1.05 5.40 -22.37
C THR A 46 0.75 6.73 -23.06
N ASP A 47 1.75 7.51 -23.42
CA ASP A 47 1.62 8.89 -23.94
C ASP A 47 0.83 9.81 -22.99
N VAL A 48 0.86 9.51 -21.69
CA VAL A 48 0.25 10.33 -20.64
C VAL A 48 1.32 11.18 -19.97
N SER A 49 1.04 12.47 -19.79
CA SER A 49 2.02 13.37 -19.19
C SER A 49 2.38 12.95 -17.76
N PHE A 50 3.63 13.16 -17.37
CA PHE A 50 4.11 12.86 -16.02
C PHE A 50 3.25 13.50 -14.93
N ASN A 51 2.87 14.77 -15.10
CA ASN A 51 2.04 15.48 -14.13
C ASN A 51 0.63 14.89 -14.02
N THR A 52 0.06 14.43 -15.14
CA THR A 52 -1.23 13.72 -15.13
C THR A 52 -1.13 12.41 -14.37
N ILE A 53 -0.03 11.65 -14.53
CA ILE A 53 0.18 10.40 -13.77
C ILE A 53 0.32 10.68 -12.27
N VAL A 54 1.02 11.76 -11.89
CA VAL A 54 1.14 12.18 -10.48
C VAL A 54 -0.23 12.49 -9.90
N LYS A 55 -1.02 13.33 -10.61
CA LYS A 55 -2.38 13.64 -10.17
C LYS A 55 -3.27 12.41 -10.07
N MET A 56 -3.19 11.51 -11.03
CA MET A 56 -3.95 10.24 -10.99
C MET A 56 -3.57 9.39 -9.78
N LEU A 57 -2.29 9.37 -9.40
CA LEU A 57 -1.86 8.68 -8.18
C LEU A 57 -2.43 9.33 -6.92
N GLU A 58 -2.43 10.66 -6.85
CA GLU A 58 -2.98 11.40 -5.69
C GLU A 58 -4.50 11.15 -5.56
N ASP A 59 -5.25 11.28 -6.65
CA ASP A 59 -6.69 11.01 -6.70
C ASP A 59 -7.00 9.54 -6.32
N ALA A 60 -6.29 8.59 -6.92
CA ALA A 60 -6.47 7.16 -6.65
C ALA A 60 -6.07 6.78 -5.23
N GLY A 61 -4.94 7.30 -4.73
CA GLY A 61 -4.46 7.00 -3.38
C GLY A 61 -5.42 7.46 -2.31
N THR A 62 -6.01 8.65 -2.47
CA THR A 62 -7.04 9.17 -1.57
C THR A 62 -8.27 8.25 -1.53
N VAL A 63 -8.80 7.89 -2.69
CA VAL A 63 -9.98 7.03 -2.79
C VAL A 63 -9.68 5.60 -2.31
N CYS A 64 -8.50 5.06 -2.63
CA CYS A 64 -8.09 3.74 -2.18
C CYS A 64 -7.94 3.65 -0.66
N ALA A 65 -7.45 4.71 0.00
CA ALA A 65 -7.38 4.77 1.46
C ALA A 65 -8.80 4.74 2.08
N GLN A 66 -9.73 5.52 1.53
CA GLN A 66 -11.13 5.52 1.96
C GLN A 66 -11.79 4.15 1.74
N MET A 67 -11.62 3.56 0.55
CA MET A 67 -12.17 2.22 0.25
C MET A 67 -11.58 1.15 1.19
N HIS A 68 -10.29 1.21 1.49
CA HIS A 68 -9.67 0.28 2.44
C HIS A 68 -10.30 0.44 3.83
N ASP A 69 -10.47 1.67 4.29
CA ASP A 69 -11.08 1.95 5.59
C ASP A 69 -12.55 1.50 5.67
N GLU A 70 -13.32 1.67 4.61
CA GLU A 70 -14.72 1.22 4.51
C GLU A 70 -14.85 -0.31 4.43
N MET A 71 -13.96 -0.98 3.68
CA MET A 71 -14.14 -2.38 3.26
C MET A 71 -13.40 -3.38 4.14
N VAL A 72 -12.30 -2.99 4.79
CA VAL A 72 -11.53 -3.86 5.67
C VAL A 72 -11.97 -3.64 7.10
N ARG A 73 -13.11 -4.20 7.45
CA ARG A 73 -13.75 -4.16 8.78
C ARG A 73 -14.25 -5.56 9.15
N ASP A 74 -14.47 -5.78 10.42
CA ASP A 74 -15.01 -7.01 10.97
C ASP A 74 -14.28 -8.27 10.49
N VAL A 75 -12.94 -8.19 10.40
CA VAL A 75 -12.10 -9.26 9.89
C VAL A 75 -11.94 -10.34 10.95
N ASN A 76 -12.37 -11.56 10.66
CA ASN A 76 -12.14 -12.72 11.51
C ASN A 76 -10.71 -13.27 11.26
N ALA A 77 -9.70 -12.56 11.78
CA ALA A 77 -8.31 -12.97 11.69
C ALA A 77 -7.89 -13.74 12.93
N LYS A 78 -7.37 -14.95 12.76
CA LYS A 78 -6.83 -15.75 13.86
C LYS A 78 -5.38 -15.41 14.20
N ARG A 79 -4.62 -14.98 13.21
CA ARG A 79 -3.17 -14.75 13.33
C ARG A 79 -2.76 -13.55 12.51
N VAL A 80 -2.23 -12.55 13.16
CA VAL A 80 -1.73 -11.33 12.52
C VAL A 80 -0.21 -11.26 12.67
N GLN A 81 0.47 -10.91 11.59
CA GLN A 81 1.90 -10.64 11.58
C GLN A 81 2.15 -9.18 11.24
N CYS A 82 2.99 -8.51 12.02
CA CYS A 82 3.34 -7.12 11.81
C CYS A 82 4.84 -6.95 11.62
N ASP A 83 5.21 -6.05 10.70
CA ASP A 83 6.60 -5.68 10.41
C ASP A 83 6.61 -4.32 9.71
N GLU A 84 7.77 -3.68 9.66
CA GLU A 84 7.94 -2.41 8.99
C GLU A 84 8.99 -2.45 7.88
N ILE A 85 8.70 -1.76 6.78
CA ILE A 85 9.59 -1.64 5.63
C ILE A 85 10.14 -0.23 5.49
N TRP A 86 11.47 -0.11 5.49
CA TRP A 86 12.17 1.15 5.32
C TRP A 86 12.18 1.64 3.87
N ALA A 87 11.95 2.94 3.70
CA ALA A 87 12.19 3.72 2.49
C ALA A 87 12.78 5.09 2.88
N PHE A 88 12.88 6.01 1.92
CA PHE A 88 13.23 7.40 2.22
C PHE A 88 12.56 8.36 1.24
N ASN A 89 12.36 9.58 1.69
CA ASN A 89 11.81 10.68 0.93
C ASN A 89 12.90 11.71 0.63
N TYR A 90 13.05 12.12 -0.63
CA TYR A 90 14.03 13.07 -1.11
C TYR A 90 15.49 12.58 -0.94
N CYS A 91 15.96 12.40 0.29
CA CYS A 91 17.27 11.84 0.63
C CYS A 91 17.18 11.00 1.91
N LYS A 92 18.21 10.20 2.20
CA LYS A 92 18.28 9.43 3.45
C LYS A 92 18.48 10.36 4.64
N GLN A 93 17.96 9.96 5.82
CA GLN A 93 18.05 10.74 7.04
C GLN A 93 19.48 11.28 7.31
N ARG A 94 20.48 10.43 7.17
CA ARG A 94 21.90 10.81 7.42
C ARG A 94 22.43 11.92 6.49
N THR A 95 21.76 12.22 5.38
CA THR A 95 22.18 13.23 4.40
C THR A 95 21.27 14.46 4.40
N VAL A 96 20.22 14.50 5.21
CA VAL A 96 19.27 15.62 5.27
C VAL A 96 19.98 16.93 5.61
N ALA A 97 20.84 16.91 6.64
CA ALA A 97 21.56 18.12 7.10
C ALA A 97 22.51 18.72 6.05
N SER A 98 23.02 17.91 5.14
CA SER A 98 23.93 18.34 4.06
C SER A 98 23.25 18.58 2.72
N ALA A 99 21.98 18.26 2.57
CA ALA A 99 21.24 18.40 1.33
C ALA A 99 20.81 19.85 1.09
N LYS A 100 21.19 20.43 -0.05
CA LYS A 100 21.00 21.86 -0.37
C LYS A 100 19.52 22.32 -0.42
N ALA A 101 18.58 21.41 -0.63
CA ALA A 101 17.16 21.73 -0.83
C ALA A 101 16.24 20.68 -0.16
N ALA A 102 16.67 20.14 1.00
CA ALA A 102 15.84 19.24 1.78
C ALA A 102 14.65 20.04 2.35
N HIS A 103 13.44 19.55 2.09
CA HIS A 103 12.22 20.08 2.72
C HIS A 103 12.00 19.38 4.09
N ALA A 104 11.04 19.90 4.87
CA ALA A 104 10.82 19.44 6.25
C ALA A 104 10.56 17.93 6.36
N ASP A 105 9.90 17.33 5.36
CA ASP A 105 9.55 15.89 5.34
C ASP A 105 10.65 15.03 4.71
N ALA A 106 11.86 15.57 4.43
CA ALA A 106 12.94 14.77 3.85
C ALA A 106 13.53 13.85 4.92
N GLY A 107 13.87 12.63 4.52
CA GLY A 107 14.47 11.67 5.44
C GLY A 107 13.91 10.26 5.29
N ASP A 108 14.12 9.47 6.31
CA ASP A 108 13.66 8.09 6.35
C ASP A 108 12.14 8.03 6.55
N ILE A 109 11.50 7.10 5.83
CA ILE A 109 10.08 6.80 5.94
C ILE A 109 9.94 5.31 6.20
N TRP A 110 9.05 4.96 7.08
CA TRP A 110 8.68 3.58 7.38
C TRP A 110 7.24 3.32 6.98
N THR A 111 7.00 2.18 6.40
CA THR A 111 5.66 1.67 6.16
C THR A 111 5.45 0.47 7.04
N TRP A 112 4.57 0.60 7.98
CA TRP A 112 4.15 -0.43 8.89
C TRP A 112 3.02 -1.23 8.26
N THR A 113 2.97 -2.53 8.45
CA THR A 113 1.95 -3.39 7.85
C THR A 113 1.55 -4.49 8.82
N GLY A 114 0.25 -4.65 9.04
CA GLY A 114 -0.35 -5.80 9.70
C GLY A 114 -1.07 -6.67 8.68
N ILE A 115 -0.69 -7.94 8.59
CA ILE A 115 -1.23 -8.90 7.62
C ILE A 115 -1.86 -10.10 8.34
N ASP A 116 -3.04 -10.53 7.92
CA ASP A 116 -3.58 -11.83 8.33
C ASP A 116 -2.74 -12.95 7.74
N ALA A 117 -2.19 -13.79 8.60
CA ALA A 117 -1.30 -14.88 8.19
C ALA A 117 -2.01 -15.96 7.36
N ASP A 118 -3.32 -16.09 7.47
CA ASP A 118 -4.11 -17.11 6.78
C ASP A 118 -4.59 -16.64 5.42
N SER A 119 -5.35 -15.57 5.37
CA SER A 119 -5.90 -14.99 4.13
C SER A 119 -4.89 -14.17 3.34
N LYS A 120 -3.76 -13.75 3.95
CA LYS A 120 -2.78 -12.80 3.40
C LYS A 120 -3.33 -11.38 3.23
N LEU A 121 -4.48 -11.09 3.81
CA LEU A 121 -5.08 -9.76 3.77
C LEU A 121 -4.21 -8.75 4.52
N ILE A 122 -3.91 -7.63 3.91
CA ILE A 122 -3.40 -6.47 4.63
C ILE A 122 -4.57 -5.88 5.42
N ILE A 123 -4.55 -6.06 6.75
CA ILE A 123 -5.60 -5.55 7.65
C ILE A 123 -5.40 -4.06 7.85
N SER A 124 -4.17 -3.65 8.14
CA SER A 124 -3.81 -2.26 8.40
C SER A 124 -2.44 -1.93 7.83
N TYR A 125 -2.24 -0.67 7.48
CA TYR A 125 -0.95 -0.12 7.11
C TYR A 125 -0.84 1.34 7.56
N LEU A 126 0.38 1.75 7.93
CA LEU A 126 0.69 3.12 8.30
C LEU A 126 1.96 3.58 7.60
N VAL A 127 1.99 4.82 7.11
CA VAL A 127 3.19 5.46 6.55
C VAL A 127 3.61 6.59 7.49
N GLY A 128 4.75 6.44 8.12
CA GLY A 128 5.23 7.40 9.11
C GLY A 128 6.72 7.23 9.43
N ASP A 129 7.09 7.56 10.66
CA ASP A 129 8.41 7.31 11.21
C ASP A 129 8.48 5.93 11.90
N ARG A 130 9.57 5.64 12.61
CA ARG A 130 9.75 4.40 13.39
C ARG A 130 9.63 4.68 14.89
N SER A 131 8.62 5.43 15.28
CA SER A 131 8.34 5.81 16.68
C SER A 131 7.42 4.82 17.38
N GLY A 132 7.35 4.93 18.72
CA GLY A 132 6.34 4.21 19.52
C GLY A 132 4.93 4.64 19.16
N GLN A 133 4.73 5.93 18.84
CA GLN A 133 3.43 6.45 18.43
C GLN A 133 2.91 5.79 17.15
N ALA A 134 3.79 5.60 16.14
CA ALA A 134 3.41 4.90 14.92
C ALA A 134 3.04 3.42 15.16
N ALA A 135 3.72 2.75 16.12
CA ALA A 135 3.35 1.40 16.52
C ALA A 135 1.98 1.35 17.21
N ILE A 136 1.69 2.31 18.09
CA ILE A 136 0.39 2.43 18.77
C ILE A 136 -0.72 2.65 17.74
N GLU A 137 -0.58 3.61 16.83
CA GLU A 137 -1.57 3.88 15.79
C GLU A 137 -1.84 2.66 14.90
N LEU A 138 -0.80 1.88 14.56
CA LEU A 138 -0.99 0.63 13.81
C LEU A 138 -1.79 -0.41 14.62
N MET A 139 -1.45 -0.61 15.90
CA MET A 139 -2.11 -1.63 16.73
C MET A 139 -3.55 -1.27 17.05
N ASP A 140 -3.83 0.01 17.32
CA ASP A 140 -5.19 0.51 17.52
C ASP A 140 -6.03 0.28 16.24
N ASP A 141 -5.51 0.64 15.06
CA ASP A 141 -6.22 0.42 13.80
C ASP A 141 -6.44 -1.08 13.50
N ILE A 142 -5.48 -1.96 13.84
CA ILE A 142 -5.68 -3.40 13.72
C ILE A 142 -6.79 -3.87 14.67
N ARG A 143 -6.78 -3.41 15.92
CA ARG A 143 -7.80 -3.77 16.93
C ARG A 143 -9.19 -3.38 16.47
N ASP A 144 -9.33 -2.20 15.89
CA ASP A 144 -10.61 -1.67 15.40
C ASP A 144 -11.15 -2.42 14.16
N ARG A 145 -10.31 -3.21 13.48
CA ARG A 145 -10.68 -3.93 12.24
C ARG A 145 -10.96 -5.41 12.44
N ILE A 146 -10.56 -5.99 13.57
CA ILE A 146 -10.75 -7.42 13.85
C ILE A 146 -11.87 -7.67 14.84
N THR A 147 -12.52 -8.84 14.76
CA THR A 147 -13.67 -9.17 15.60
C THR A 147 -13.31 -9.95 16.86
N ASP A 148 -12.35 -10.85 16.77
CA ASP A 148 -12.10 -11.85 17.79
C ASP A 148 -10.70 -11.74 18.40
N ARG A 149 -10.46 -12.50 19.48
CA ARG A 149 -9.14 -12.68 20.05
C ARG A 149 -8.18 -13.23 18.99
N VAL A 150 -6.99 -12.64 18.90
CA VAL A 150 -6.03 -12.91 17.83
C VAL A 150 -4.66 -13.26 18.40
N GLN A 151 -3.91 -14.10 17.69
CA GLN A 151 -2.48 -14.24 17.94
C GLN A 151 -1.71 -13.22 17.08
N ILE A 152 -0.98 -12.31 17.75
CA ILE A 152 -0.09 -11.34 17.08
C ILE A 152 1.35 -11.83 17.12
N SER A 153 2.06 -11.67 16.02
CA SER A 153 3.50 -11.92 15.93
C SER A 153 4.21 -10.72 15.32
N THR A 154 5.24 -10.23 15.99
CA THR A 154 6.08 -9.13 15.51
C THR A 154 7.56 -9.53 15.54
N ASP A 155 8.41 -8.69 14.97
CA ASP A 155 9.84 -8.79 15.27
C ASP A 155 10.14 -8.30 16.71
N GLY A 156 11.43 -8.28 17.08
CA GLY A 156 11.87 -7.84 18.42
C GLY A 156 11.88 -6.31 18.62
N HIS A 157 11.21 -5.51 17.79
CA HIS A 157 11.17 -4.06 17.97
C HIS A 157 10.37 -3.69 19.24
N ARG A 158 11.01 -2.94 20.15
CA ARG A 158 10.45 -2.67 21.48
C ARG A 158 9.15 -1.87 21.46
N ALA A 159 8.94 -1.02 20.45
CA ALA A 159 7.73 -0.23 20.30
C ALA A 159 6.44 -1.07 20.25
N TYR A 160 6.53 -2.30 19.75
CA TYR A 160 5.38 -3.20 19.73
C TYR A 160 4.92 -3.68 21.11
N LEU A 161 5.80 -3.71 22.11
CA LEU A 161 5.43 -4.18 23.45
C LEU A 161 4.33 -3.31 24.07
N GLU A 162 4.58 -1.99 24.11
CA GLU A 162 3.64 -1.00 24.62
C GLU A 162 2.39 -0.87 23.72
N ALA A 163 2.59 -0.90 22.40
CA ALA A 163 1.51 -0.75 21.44
C ALA A 163 0.49 -1.91 21.50
N VAL A 164 0.96 -3.16 21.60
CA VAL A 164 0.07 -4.33 21.71
C VAL A 164 -0.63 -4.35 23.05
N GLU A 165 0.08 -4.06 24.17
CA GLU A 165 -0.52 -3.98 25.50
C GLU A 165 -1.61 -2.89 25.55
N GLY A 166 -1.33 -1.70 24.98
CA GLY A 166 -2.27 -0.59 24.95
C GLY A 166 -3.55 -0.88 24.16
N ALA A 167 -3.43 -1.48 22.97
CA ALA A 167 -4.55 -1.73 22.08
C ALA A 167 -5.40 -2.96 22.48
N PHE A 168 -4.78 -3.99 23.02
CA PHE A 168 -5.43 -5.29 23.26
C PHE A 168 -5.52 -5.67 24.75
N GLY A 169 -4.68 -5.10 25.62
CA GLY A 169 -4.57 -5.54 27.00
C GLY A 169 -4.32 -7.05 27.09
N GLY A 170 -5.07 -7.75 27.92
CA GLY A 170 -5.01 -9.21 28.03
C GLY A 170 -5.79 -9.99 26.97
N ASP A 171 -6.47 -9.31 26.02
CA ASP A 171 -7.28 -9.96 24.98
C ASP A 171 -6.50 -10.26 23.70
N VAL A 172 -5.29 -10.78 23.87
CA VAL A 172 -4.36 -11.14 22.77
C VAL A 172 -3.47 -12.28 23.19
N ASP A 173 -3.01 -13.07 22.21
CA ASP A 173 -1.91 -14.02 22.34
C ASP A 173 -0.71 -13.45 21.58
N TYR A 174 0.25 -12.87 22.29
CA TYR A 174 1.34 -12.11 21.67
C TYR A 174 2.68 -12.80 21.79
N GLY A 175 3.36 -12.92 20.64
CA GLY A 175 4.71 -13.45 20.56
C GLY A 175 5.65 -12.64 19.68
N GLN A 176 6.92 -12.59 20.07
CA GLN A 176 7.97 -11.93 19.31
C GLN A 176 8.97 -12.92 18.68
N VAL A 177 9.45 -12.57 17.49
CA VAL A 177 10.51 -13.26 16.75
C VAL A 177 11.78 -12.43 16.84
N ILE A 178 12.71 -12.82 17.70
CA ILE A 178 13.98 -12.12 17.89
C ILE A 178 15.06 -12.81 17.06
N LYS A 179 15.51 -12.16 15.99
CA LYS A 179 16.60 -12.64 15.15
C LYS A 179 17.94 -12.31 15.80
N GLN A 180 18.80 -13.31 15.88
CA GLN A 180 20.18 -13.17 16.34
C GLN A 180 21.09 -13.08 15.12
N TYR A 181 22.00 -12.13 15.14
CA TYR A 181 22.95 -11.93 14.04
C TYR A 181 24.38 -12.15 14.53
N GLY A 182 25.17 -12.83 13.72
CA GLY A 182 26.60 -13.01 13.94
C GLY A 182 27.39 -11.71 13.73
N ALA A 183 28.71 -11.80 13.91
CA ALA A 183 29.60 -10.68 13.63
C ALA A 183 29.49 -10.24 12.15
N THR A 184 29.50 -8.92 11.92
CA THR A 184 29.58 -8.40 10.56
C THR A 184 30.87 -8.82 9.90
N PRO A 185 30.86 -9.40 8.68
CA PRO A 185 32.08 -9.81 7.98
C PRO A 185 33.07 -8.65 7.86
N THR A 186 34.36 -8.93 8.04
CA THR A 186 35.43 -7.95 7.91
C THR A 186 36.29 -8.30 6.68
N PRO A 187 36.48 -7.38 5.70
CA PRO A 187 35.93 -6.02 5.68
C PRO A 187 34.43 -5.99 5.38
N ALA A 188 33.72 -5.12 6.12
CA ALA A 188 32.29 -4.94 5.92
C ALA A 188 32.02 -4.38 4.52
N GLY A 189 31.61 -5.22 3.60
CA GLY A 189 31.18 -4.82 2.27
C GLY A 189 29.81 -4.15 2.30
N ARG A 190 29.53 -3.27 1.31
CA ARG A 190 28.23 -2.57 1.16
C ARG A 190 27.02 -3.53 1.09
N TYR A 191 27.27 -4.78 0.73
CA TYR A 191 26.27 -5.83 0.50
C TYR A 191 26.51 -7.08 1.35
N SER A 192 27.32 -6.97 2.41
CA SER A 192 27.58 -8.09 3.32
C SER A 192 26.79 -7.87 4.63
N PRO A 193 25.48 -8.16 4.68
CA PRO A 193 24.73 -8.12 5.92
C PRO A 193 25.27 -9.18 6.88
N ALA A 194 25.15 -8.92 8.18
CA ALA A 194 25.44 -9.93 9.19
C ALA A 194 24.57 -11.17 8.96
N GLU A 195 25.14 -12.35 9.12
CA GLU A 195 24.42 -13.60 8.95
C GLU A 195 23.47 -13.81 10.14
N CYS A 196 22.24 -14.24 9.86
CA CYS A 196 21.30 -14.62 10.90
C CYS A 196 21.74 -16.00 11.46
N THR A 197 22.25 -16.02 12.68
CA THR A 197 22.79 -17.21 13.35
C THR A 197 21.74 -17.96 14.17
N GLY A 198 20.60 -17.34 14.45
CA GLY A 198 19.53 -17.97 15.20
C GLY A 198 18.27 -17.13 15.26
N VAL A 199 17.18 -17.78 15.66
CA VAL A 199 15.88 -17.15 15.88
C VAL A 199 15.37 -17.60 17.23
N LYS A 200 15.06 -16.64 18.11
CA LYS A 200 14.43 -16.90 19.40
C LYS A 200 12.98 -16.45 19.34
N LYS A 201 12.06 -17.35 19.65
CA LYS A 201 10.64 -17.03 19.85
C LYS A 201 10.41 -16.70 21.32
N VAL A 202 9.69 -15.63 21.60
CA VAL A 202 9.40 -15.17 22.97
C VAL A 202 7.90 -14.99 23.09
N ARG A 203 7.28 -15.65 24.06
CA ARG A 203 5.90 -15.39 24.47
C ARG A 203 5.89 -14.13 25.31
N VAL A 204 5.06 -13.17 24.99
CA VAL A 204 4.98 -11.87 25.69
C VAL A 204 3.72 -11.79 26.51
N GLU A 205 2.53 -12.06 25.91
CA GLU A 205 1.23 -11.98 26.56
C GLU A 205 0.36 -13.17 26.15
N GLY A 206 -0.54 -13.58 27.01
CA GLY A 206 -1.48 -14.67 26.75
C GLY A 206 -0.80 -16.04 26.59
N ASN A 207 -1.34 -16.86 25.71
CA ASN A 207 -0.81 -18.21 25.41
C ASN A 207 -0.63 -18.42 23.91
N PRO A 208 0.28 -17.68 23.26
CA PRO A 208 0.52 -17.85 21.83
C PRO A 208 1.06 -19.25 21.50
N ASP A 209 0.56 -19.83 20.41
CA ASP A 209 1.09 -21.07 19.85
C ASP A 209 2.49 -20.84 19.25
N ASP A 210 3.49 -21.47 19.82
CA ASP A 210 4.89 -21.37 19.40
C ASP A 210 5.10 -21.76 17.93
N ALA A 211 4.28 -22.69 17.39
CA ALA A 211 4.36 -23.08 15.98
C ALA A 211 4.04 -21.88 15.07
N HIS A 212 3.18 -20.98 15.54
CA HIS A 212 2.68 -19.85 14.79
C HIS A 212 3.32 -18.50 15.16
N ILE A 213 4.22 -18.43 16.15
CA ILE A 213 5.04 -17.24 16.36
C ILE A 213 6.03 -17.13 15.20
N SER A 214 5.71 -16.24 14.24
CA SER A 214 6.45 -16.07 12.99
C SER A 214 6.14 -14.72 12.34
N THR A 215 7.13 -14.13 11.66
CA THR A 215 6.98 -12.92 10.81
C THR A 215 7.15 -13.24 9.32
N SER A 216 7.21 -14.52 8.97
CA SER A 216 7.58 -14.96 7.62
C SER A 216 6.62 -14.45 6.52
N PHE A 217 5.32 -14.38 6.78
CA PHE A 217 4.36 -13.92 5.77
C PHE A 217 4.44 -12.42 5.54
N VAL A 218 4.56 -11.61 6.59
CA VAL A 218 4.72 -10.16 6.45
C VAL A 218 6.07 -9.81 5.81
N GLU A 219 7.15 -10.56 6.09
CA GLU A 219 8.45 -10.38 5.45
C GLU A 219 8.40 -10.71 3.94
N VAL A 220 7.71 -11.78 3.55
CA VAL A 220 7.44 -12.09 2.13
C VAL A 220 6.58 -11.01 1.49
N HIS A 221 5.59 -10.49 2.21
CA HIS A 221 4.79 -9.37 1.74
C HIS A 221 5.63 -8.11 1.53
N ASN A 222 6.50 -7.76 2.46
CA ASN A 222 7.45 -6.65 2.34
C ASN A 222 8.35 -6.77 1.10
N LYS A 223 8.80 -8.00 0.78
CA LYS A 223 9.50 -8.27 -0.47
C LYS A 223 8.60 -8.03 -1.69
N THR A 224 7.34 -8.45 -1.64
CA THR A 224 6.35 -8.26 -2.70
C THR A 224 6.08 -6.76 -2.93
N MET A 225 5.94 -5.97 -1.86
CA MET A 225 5.84 -4.51 -1.93
C MET A 225 7.02 -3.88 -2.70
N ARG A 226 8.26 -4.36 -2.43
CA ARG A 226 9.46 -3.87 -3.15
C ARG A 226 9.45 -4.19 -4.63
N MET A 227 8.84 -5.29 -5.05
CA MET A 227 8.73 -5.67 -6.46
C MET A 227 7.66 -4.85 -7.19
N HIS A 228 6.54 -4.58 -6.52
CA HIS A 228 5.37 -3.93 -7.10
C HIS A 228 5.35 -2.40 -6.99
N MET A 229 6.14 -1.83 -6.09
CA MET A 229 6.21 -0.38 -5.92
C MET A 229 7.61 0.15 -6.18
N ARG A 230 7.78 0.89 -7.27
CA ARG A 230 9.08 1.46 -7.67
C ARG A 230 9.75 2.27 -6.57
N ARG A 231 8.97 2.87 -5.68
CA ARG A 231 9.46 3.72 -4.57
C ARG A 231 10.31 2.97 -3.55
N PHE A 232 10.08 1.67 -3.39
CA PHE A 232 10.84 0.79 -2.49
C PHE A 232 12.05 0.13 -3.15
N THR A 233 12.28 0.34 -4.45
CA THR A 233 13.44 -0.25 -5.15
C THR A 233 14.72 0.42 -4.67
N ARG A 234 15.61 -0.37 -4.11
CA ARG A 234 16.92 0.10 -3.60
C ARG A 234 17.85 0.46 -4.75
N LEU A 235 18.81 1.36 -4.50
CA LEU A 235 19.90 1.75 -5.40
C LEU A 235 19.44 2.34 -6.74
N THR A 236 18.28 2.99 -6.75
CA THR A 236 17.74 3.68 -7.93
C THR A 236 17.23 5.07 -7.54
N ASN A 237 17.03 5.93 -8.55
CA ASN A 237 16.38 7.23 -8.36
C ASN A 237 14.85 7.15 -8.25
N GLY A 238 14.30 5.92 -8.03
CA GLY A 238 12.87 5.68 -7.93
C GLY A 238 12.24 6.05 -6.58
N HIS A 239 13.04 6.52 -5.61
CA HIS A 239 12.58 6.91 -4.28
C HIS A 239 11.56 8.05 -4.32
N SER A 240 10.78 8.17 -3.26
CA SER A 240 9.76 9.21 -3.10
C SER A 240 10.37 10.60 -3.00
N LYS A 241 9.66 11.61 -3.51
CA LYS A 241 10.05 13.03 -3.42
C LYS A 241 9.14 13.82 -2.48
N LYS A 242 7.96 13.27 -2.14
CA LYS A 242 6.99 13.81 -1.20
C LYS A 242 6.39 12.65 -0.40
N VAL A 243 6.22 12.81 0.91
CA VAL A 243 5.63 11.78 1.79
C VAL A 243 4.19 11.48 1.39
N ALA A 244 3.39 12.51 1.07
CA ALA A 244 2.01 12.31 0.61
C ALA A 244 1.92 11.37 -0.60
N ASN A 245 2.79 11.55 -1.60
CA ASN A 245 2.80 10.68 -2.78
C ASN A 245 3.35 9.28 -2.47
N HIS A 246 4.09 9.11 -1.37
CA HIS A 246 4.47 7.79 -0.87
C HIS A 246 3.24 7.10 -0.27
N ALA A 247 2.52 7.77 0.61
CA ALA A 247 1.29 7.28 1.23
C ALA A 247 0.22 6.93 0.18
N HIS A 248 -0.02 7.78 -0.81
CA HIS A 248 -0.94 7.49 -1.91
C HIS A 248 -0.56 6.22 -2.69
N MET A 249 0.74 5.97 -2.90
CA MET A 249 1.17 4.75 -3.59
C MET A 249 0.96 3.50 -2.72
N VAL A 250 1.20 3.60 -1.42
CA VAL A 250 0.92 2.50 -0.48
C VAL A 250 -0.57 2.19 -0.44
N ALA A 251 -1.43 3.22 -0.35
CA ALA A 251 -2.88 3.06 -0.39
C ALA A 251 -3.37 2.37 -1.67
N LEU A 252 -2.91 2.84 -2.84
CA LEU A 252 -3.24 2.26 -4.13
C LEU A 252 -2.78 0.78 -4.20
N TYR A 253 -1.55 0.50 -3.77
CA TYR A 253 -1.03 -0.87 -3.76
C TYR A 253 -1.79 -1.78 -2.80
N THR A 254 -2.15 -1.29 -1.61
CA THR A 254 -2.90 -2.08 -0.63
C THR A 254 -4.26 -2.50 -1.18
N LEU A 255 -4.99 -1.58 -1.81
CA LEU A 255 -6.26 -1.92 -2.44
C LEU A 255 -6.07 -2.90 -3.60
N PHE A 256 -5.07 -2.67 -4.46
CA PHE A 256 -4.72 -3.59 -5.56
C PHE A 256 -4.41 -4.99 -5.05
N TYR A 257 -3.57 -5.11 -4.01
CA TYR A 257 -3.17 -6.39 -3.44
C TYR A 257 -4.34 -7.12 -2.78
N ASN A 258 -5.15 -6.41 -2.01
CA ASN A 258 -6.26 -7.01 -1.26
C ASN A 258 -7.44 -7.40 -2.13
N PHE A 259 -7.80 -6.61 -3.16
CA PHE A 259 -9.09 -6.72 -3.84
C PHE A 259 -9.02 -6.94 -5.35
N ILE A 260 -7.92 -6.59 -6.01
CA ILE A 260 -7.82 -6.65 -7.49
C ILE A 260 -6.95 -7.83 -7.93
N ARG A 261 -5.78 -7.98 -7.30
CA ARG A 261 -4.81 -8.98 -7.72
C ARG A 261 -5.13 -10.36 -7.17
N THR A 262 -5.18 -11.37 -8.05
CA THR A 262 -5.24 -12.77 -7.63
C THR A 262 -3.92 -13.19 -6.97
N HIS A 263 -3.99 -13.68 -5.75
CA HIS A 263 -2.84 -14.24 -5.05
C HIS A 263 -2.54 -15.65 -5.56
N SER A 264 -1.29 -15.92 -5.97
CA SER A 264 -0.91 -17.15 -6.68
C SER A 264 -1.23 -18.45 -5.93
N LYS A 265 -1.05 -18.45 -4.61
CA LYS A 265 -1.34 -19.64 -3.77
C LYS A 265 -2.82 -19.77 -3.41
N LEU A 266 -3.53 -18.66 -3.22
CA LEU A 266 -4.93 -18.66 -2.82
C LEU A 266 -5.89 -18.89 -4.01
N ARG A 267 -5.43 -18.56 -5.21
CA ARG A 267 -6.23 -18.58 -6.47
C ARG A 267 -7.42 -17.61 -6.45
N MET A 268 -7.45 -16.69 -5.50
CA MET A 268 -8.41 -15.61 -5.32
C MET A 268 -7.72 -14.41 -4.68
N THR A 269 -8.43 -13.32 -4.46
CA THR A 269 -7.86 -12.17 -3.75
C THR A 269 -7.78 -12.44 -2.24
N PRO A 270 -6.86 -11.80 -1.51
CA PRO A 270 -6.82 -11.86 -0.05
C PRO A 270 -8.16 -11.49 0.62
N ALA A 271 -8.86 -10.48 0.12
CA ALA A 271 -10.16 -10.06 0.63
C ALA A 271 -11.25 -11.12 0.45
N MET A 272 -11.25 -11.85 -0.67
CA MET A 272 -12.14 -12.99 -0.88
C MET A 272 -11.79 -14.14 0.07
N GLN A 273 -10.52 -14.44 0.27
CA GLN A 273 -10.07 -15.46 1.21
C GLN A 273 -10.44 -15.13 2.65
N ALA A 274 -10.40 -13.85 3.02
CA ALA A 274 -10.82 -13.36 4.34
C ALA A 274 -12.35 -13.30 4.51
N GLY A 275 -13.12 -13.53 3.45
CA GLY A 275 -14.59 -13.50 3.47
C GLY A 275 -15.20 -12.09 3.48
N ILE A 276 -14.39 -11.03 3.31
CA ILE A 276 -14.87 -9.64 3.30
C ILE A 276 -15.24 -9.14 1.90
N ALA A 277 -14.99 -9.92 0.86
CA ALA A 277 -15.41 -9.65 -0.51
C ALA A 277 -15.88 -10.95 -1.19
N SER A 278 -16.91 -10.85 -2.02
CA SER A 278 -17.43 -11.96 -2.82
C SER A 278 -16.91 -11.96 -4.26
N THR A 279 -16.43 -10.83 -4.74
CA THR A 279 -15.98 -10.62 -6.12
C THR A 279 -14.68 -9.80 -6.18
N PHE A 280 -14.03 -9.85 -7.34
CA PHE A 280 -12.88 -8.99 -7.61
C PHE A 280 -13.33 -7.54 -7.81
N LEU A 281 -12.50 -6.61 -7.35
CA LEU A 281 -12.54 -5.23 -7.84
C LEU A 281 -11.66 -5.09 -9.09
N THR A 282 -11.94 -4.05 -9.87
CA THR A 282 -11.15 -3.64 -11.02
C THR A 282 -10.63 -2.21 -10.82
N PHE A 283 -9.65 -1.79 -11.62
CA PHE A 283 -9.24 -0.38 -11.60
C PHE A 283 -10.32 0.56 -12.16
N GLU A 284 -11.22 0.05 -12.98
CA GLU A 284 -12.40 0.76 -13.46
C GLU A 284 -13.36 1.12 -12.30
N ASP A 285 -13.52 0.22 -11.31
CA ASP A 285 -14.30 0.48 -10.11
C ASP A 285 -13.67 1.59 -9.26
N VAL A 286 -12.34 1.55 -9.09
CA VAL A 286 -11.59 2.63 -8.40
C VAL A 286 -11.79 3.96 -9.13
N ILE A 287 -11.72 3.96 -10.47
CA ILE A 287 -11.91 5.16 -11.27
C ILE A 287 -13.34 5.69 -11.15
N ALA A 288 -14.34 4.82 -11.13
CA ALA A 288 -15.73 5.23 -10.90
C ALA A 288 -15.91 5.92 -9.55
N ARG A 289 -15.25 5.42 -8.49
CA ARG A 289 -15.25 6.08 -7.16
C ARG A 289 -14.55 7.44 -7.20
N ILE A 290 -13.41 7.56 -7.92
CA ILE A 290 -12.71 8.85 -8.11
C ILE A 290 -13.64 9.85 -8.83
N ASP A 291 -14.34 9.40 -9.85
CA ASP A 291 -15.23 10.25 -10.66
C ASP A 291 -16.45 10.68 -9.85
N ALA A 292 -16.98 9.84 -9.00
CA ALA A 292 -18.07 10.17 -8.07
C ALA A 292 -17.65 11.18 -6.99
N ALA A 293 -16.42 11.05 -6.48
CA ALA A 293 -15.87 11.96 -5.45
C ALA A 293 -15.53 13.36 -6.02
N GLN A 294 -15.28 13.45 -7.32
CA GLN A 294 -14.92 14.71 -8.01
C GLN A 294 -15.92 15.00 -9.13
N PRO A 295 -17.15 15.45 -8.83
CA PRO A 295 -18.12 15.78 -9.87
C PRO A 295 -17.55 16.86 -10.80
N PRO A 296 -17.87 16.81 -12.10
CA PRO A 296 -17.33 17.75 -13.09
C PRO A 296 -17.68 19.19 -12.70
N ALA A 297 -16.66 20.04 -12.60
CA ALA A 297 -16.86 21.46 -12.38
C ALA A 297 -17.70 22.06 -13.52
N LYS A 298 -18.74 22.81 -13.18
CA LYS A 298 -19.53 23.57 -14.19
C LYS A 298 -18.58 24.49 -14.95
N ARG A 299 -18.60 24.43 -16.30
CA ARG A 299 -17.85 25.38 -17.13
C ARG A 299 -18.30 26.80 -16.78
N GLY A 300 -17.35 27.65 -16.39
CA GLY A 300 -17.60 29.08 -16.30
C GLY A 300 -17.97 29.67 -17.68
N PRO A 301 -18.62 30.86 -17.73
CA PRO A 301 -18.93 31.50 -18.98
C PRO A 301 -17.68 31.74 -19.83
N TYR A 302 -17.78 31.51 -21.13
CA TYR A 302 -16.71 31.74 -22.09
C TYR A 302 -16.25 33.20 -22.05
N LYS A 303 -15.04 33.47 -21.62
CA LYS A 303 -14.43 34.80 -21.75
C LYS A 303 -14.01 35.00 -23.21
N LYS A 304 -14.72 35.83 -23.98
CA LYS A 304 -14.27 36.28 -25.31
C LYS A 304 -12.87 36.90 -25.12
N LYS A 305 -11.89 36.46 -25.90
CA LYS A 305 -10.65 37.21 -26.07
C LYS A 305 -11.05 38.49 -26.78
N GLU A 306 -10.78 39.63 -26.14
CA GLU A 306 -10.79 40.92 -26.85
C GLU A 306 -9.75 40.83 -27.94
N ALA A 307 -10.16 41.11 -29.17
CA ALA A 307 -9.26 41.20 -30.32
C ALA A 307 -8.32 42.41 -30.07
N ALA A 308 -7.03 42.15 -30.05
CA ALA A 308 -5.99 43.19 -30.01
C ALA A 308 -5.82 43.79 -31.43
#